data_dbcc3607f268818df0444a3980b39567
#
_entry.id   dbcc3607f268818df0444a3980b39567
#
_cell.length_a   1.000
_cell.length_b   1.000
_cell.length_c   1.000
_cell.angle_alpha   90.00
_cell.angle_beta   90.00
_cell.angle_gamma   90.00
#
_symmetry.space_group_name_H-M   'P 1'
#
loop_
_entity.id
_entity.type
_entity.pdbx_description
1 polymer ?
#
loop_
_entity_poly.entity_id
_entity_poly.type
_entity_poly.pdbx_seq_one_letter_code
_entity_poly.pdbx_strand_id
1 'polypeptide(L)'
;PDLILLDVALPGADGSTLCSKIRMIADVPIIFITSQSSSSAELECMMTGGDDFIEKPYRPAVLLAHIAAILRRVSGKSQNKVLVFGGIELNLLNGTVRCEKKEVELSKNEMHILSYFFMHKDEIISREDLMNNLWDNESFVDDNTLSVNIRRIRQKLEDIGVQDLIQTKRGMGYQLKAREGTV
;
A
#
# COMPACT_ATOMS: atom_id res chain seq x y z
N PRO A 1 18.49 4.49 10.27
CA PRO A 1 17.76 5.29 9.28
C PRO A 1 16.69 4.46 8.61
N ASP A 2 15.63 5.11 8.12
CA ASP A 2 14.52 4.44 7.43
C ASP A 2 14.79 4.25 5.93
N LEU A 3 15.77 4.99 5.39
CA LEU A 3 16.23 4.91 4.01
C LEU A 3 17.63 5.51 3.90
N ILE A 4 18.46 5.00 2.99
CA ILE A 4 19.79 5.51 2.68
C ILE A 4 19.83 6.02 1.24
N LEU A 5 20.32 7.25 1.04
CA LEU A 5 20.72 7.77 -0.26
C LEU A 5 22.23 7.55 -0.41
N LEU A 6 22.64 6.77 -1.38
CA LEU A 6 24.04 6.36 -1.54
C LEU A 6 24.59 6.83 -2.89
N ASP A 7 25.57 7.71 -2.86
CA ASP A 7 26.28 8.08 -4.09
C ASP A 7 27.16 6.92 -4.55
N VAL A 8 27.11 6.60 -5.83
CA VAL A 8 27.99 5.59 -6.42
C VAL A 8 29.46 6.04 -6.42
N ALA A 9 29.71 7.31 -6.72
CA ALA A 9 31.03 7.91 -6.77
C ALA A 9 31.40 8.63 -5.47
N LEU A 10 31.80 7.88 -4.46
CA LEU A 10 32.28 8.46 -3.19
C LEU A 10 33.81 8.64 -3.20
N PRO A 11 34.35 9.75 -2.65
CA PRO A 11 35.79 9.89 -2.51
C PRO A 11 36.38 8.79 -1.63
N GLY A 12 37.23 7.96 -2.21
CA GLY A 12 37.93 6.90 -1.49
C GLY A 12 37.16 5.61 -1.22
N ALA A 13 35.92 5.52 -1.70
CA ALA A 13 35.11 4.32 -1.61
C ALA A 13 34.17 4.17 -2.84
N ASP A 14 33.92 2.96 -3.23
CA ASP A 14 32.89 2.66 -4.23
C ASP A 14 31.55 2.40 -3.54
N GLY A 15 30.49 3.08 -4.01
CA GLY A 15 29.14 2.98 -3.43
C GLY A 15 28.60 1.55 -3.50
N SER A 16 28.91 0.76 -4.53
CA SER A 16 28.48 -0.63 -4.65
C SER A 16 29.09 -1.51 -3.56
N THR A 17 30.38 -1.32 -3.29
CA THR A 17 31.09 -1.99 -2.19
C THR A 17 30.50 -1.61 -0.83
N LEU A 18 30.14 -0.34 -0.63
CA LEU A 18 29.52 0.12 0.61
C LEU A 18 28.11 -0.44 0.78
N CYS A 19 27.32 -0.51 -0.30
CA CYS A 19 26.01 -1.14 -0.31
C CYS A 19 26.08 -2.59 0.17
N SER A 20 27.00 -3.38 -0.40
CA SER A 20 27.21 -4.77 -0.01
C SER A 20 27.53 -4.91 1.48
N LYS A 21 28.37 -4.03 2.03
CA LYS A 21 28.68 -4.01 3.47
C LYS A 21 27.46 -3.65 4.33
N ILE A 22 26.65 -2.68 3.89
CA ILE A 22 25.41 -2.31 4.60
C ILE A 22 24.45 -3.50 4.62
N ARG A 23 24.29 -4.22 3.51
CA ARG A 23 23.44 -5.40 3.41
C ARG A 23 23.83 -6.55 4.34
N MET A 24 25.10 -6.63 4.74
CA MET A 24 25.55 -7.62 5.75
C MET A 24 25.04 -7.34 7.16
N ILE A 25 24.65 -6.08 7.46
CA ILE A 25 24.30 -5.63 8.81
C ILE A 25 22.89 -5.02 8.94
N ALA A 26 22.25 -4.64 7.83
CA ALA A 26 20.97 -3.96 7.84
C ALA A 26 20.18 -4.18 6.54
N ASP A 27 18.86 -4.34 6.69
CA ASP A 27 17.89 -4.43 5.58
C ASP A 27 17.17 -3.08 5.37
N VAL A 28 17.92 -1.99 5.39
CA VAL A 28 17.41 -0.63 5.16
C VAL A 28 17.37 -0.36 3.66
N PRO A 29 16.30 0.22 3.09
CA PRO A 29 16.25 0.54 1.68
C PRO A 29 17.35 1.51 1.27
N ILE A 30 17.96 1.26 0.10
CA ILE A 30 19.05 2.04 -0.45
C ILE A 30 18.67 2.52 -1.85
N ILE A 31 18.65 3.85 -2.04
CA ILE A 31 18.57 4.49 -3.37
C ILE A 31 19.96 4.94 -3.78
N PHE A 32 20.47 4.42 -4.88
CA PHE A 32 21.70 4.92 -5.46
C PHE A 32 21.50 6.25 -6.16
N ILE A 33 22.46 7.16 -5.99
CA ILE A 33 22.53 8.42 -6.73
C ILE A 33 23.79 8.35 -7.59
N THR A 34 23.67 8.52 -8.92
CA THR A 34 24.80 8.36 -9.84
C THR A 34 24.87 9.47 -10.88
N SER A 35 26.08 9.83 -11.27
CA SER A 35 26.34 10.68 -12.45
C SER A 35 26.59 9.83 -13.71
N GLN A 36 26.62 8.51 -13.60
CA GLN A 36 26.89 7.60 -14.72
C GLN A 36 25.58 7.06 -15.28
N SER A 37 25.27 7.46 -16.50
CA SER A 37 24.07 7.04 -17.26
C SER A 37 24.31 5.79 -18.10
N SER A 38 25.12 4.84 -17.62
CA SER A 38 25.31 3.58 -18.34
C SER A 38 24.41 2.48 -17.79
N SER A 39 23.76 1.73 -18.68
CA SER A 39 22.95 0.55 -18.31
C SER A 39 23.72 -0.50 -17.51
N SER A 40 25.06 -0.52 -17.65
CA SER A 40 25.93 -1.40 -16.85
C SER A 40 26.07 -0.94 -15.39
N ALA A 41 26.17 0.36 -15.13
CA ALA A 41 26.23 0.91 -13.77
C ALA A 41 24.89 0.72 -13.02
N GLU A 42 23.78 0.90 -13.72
CA GLU A 42 22.43 0.62 -13.20
C GLU A 42 22.30 -0.85 -12.78
N LEU A 43 22.65 -1.77 -13.67
CA LEU A 43 22.59 -3.20 -13.40
C LEU A 43 23.48 -3.58 -12.21
N GLU A 44 24.69 -3.02 -12.11
CA GLU A 44 25.61 -3.26 -11.00
C GLU A 44 25.01 -2.78 -9.67
N CYS A 45 24.44 -1.57 -9.63
CA CYS A 45 23.74 -1.03 -8.45
C CYS A 45 22.61 -1.93 -7.98
N MET A 46 21.79 -2.45 -8.89
CA MET A 46 20.69 -3.34 -8.55
C MET A 46 21.16 -4.72 -8.10
N MET A 47 22.21 -5.27 -8.73
CA MET A 47 22.80 -6.57 -8.35
C MET A 47 23.49 -6.54 -6.97
N THR A 48 24.01 -5.39 -6.53
CA THR A 48 24.65 -5.23 -5.22
C THR A 48 23.65 -5.03 -4.07
N GLY A 49 22.36 -5.03 -4.38
CA GLY A 49 21.28 -4.95 -3.37
C GLY A 49 20.68 -3.56 -3.20
N GLY A 50 20.85 -2.67 -4.16
CA GLY A 50 20.08 -1.41 -4.23
C GLY A 50 18.60 -1.66 -4.48
N ASP A 51 17.75 -0.83 -3.90
CA ASP A 51 16.30 -0.90 -4.09
C ASP A 51 15.83 0.00 -5.25
N ASP A 52 16.65 1.02 -5.61
CA ASP A 52 16.36 1.95 -6.70
C ASP A 52 17.62 2.76 -7.04
N PHE A 53 17.56 3.51 -8.15
CA PHE A 53 18.64 4.44 -8.53
C PHE A 53 18.06 5.73 -9.13
N ILE A 54 18.80 6.83 -9.01
CA ILE A 54 18.47 8.13 -9.57
C ILE A 54 19.70 8.74 -10.21
N GLU A 55 19.55 9.15 -11.45
CA GLU A 55 20.62 9.81 -12.22
C GLU A 55 20.71 11.31 -11.90
N LYS A 56 21.92 11.81 -11.75
CA LYS A 56 22.22 13.25 -11.65
C LYS A 56 22.37 13.88 -13.05
N PRO A 57 21.82 15.09 -13.28
CA PRO A 57 21.07 15.94 -12.36
C PRO A 57 19.60 15.55 -12.24
N TYR A 58 19.07 15.44 -11.02
CA TYR A 58 17.68 15.11 -10.76
C TYR A 58 16.88 16.31 -10.24
N ARG A 59 15.57 16.31 -10.48
CA ARG A 59 14.66 17.26 -9.86
C ARG A 59 14.30 16.80 -8.44
N PRO A 60 14.30 17.69 -7.44
CA PRO A 60 13.95 17.32 -6.06
C PRO A 60 12.60 16.58 -5.95
N ALA A 61 11.60 16.97 -6.74
CA ALA A 61 10.30 16.31 -6.76
C ALA A 61 10.38 14.85 -7.21
N VAL A 62 11.30 14.51 -8.15
CA VAL A 62 11.52 13.13 -8.61
C VAL A 62 12.15 12.31 -7.50
N LEU A 63 13.19 12.82 -6.83
CA LEU A 63 13.82 12.15 -5.69
C LEU A 63 12.80 11.88 -4.58
N LEU A 64 11.97 12.86 -4.23
CA LEU A 64 10.95 12.70 -3.20
C LEU A 64 9.90 11.65 -3.60
N ALA A 65 9.53 11.57 -4.88
CA ALA A 65 8.60 10.54 -5.37
C ALA A 65 9.19 9.12 -5.24
N HIS A 66 10.48 8.93 -5.57
CA HIS A 66 11.18 7.65 -5.40
C HIS A 66 11.28 7.26 -3.92
N ILE A 67 11.68 8.19 -3.05
CA ILE A 67 11.73 7.99 -1.60
C ILE A 67 10.35 7.56 -1.08
N ALA A 68 9.28 8.28 -1.42
CA ALA A 68 7.92 7.97 -1.00
C ALA A 68 7.47 6.59 -1.49
N ALA A 69 7.78 6.22 -2.73
CA ALA A 69 7.44 4.92 -3.31
C ALA A 69 8.14 3.77 -2.57
N ILE A 70 9.43 3.92 -2.25
CA ILE A 70 10.21 2.92 -1.53
C ILE A 70 9.75 2.82 -0.08
N LEU A 71 9.61 3.93 0.63
CA LEU A 71 9.14 3.92 2.01
C LEU A 71 7.74 3.31 2.12
N ARG A 72 6.84 3.58 1.18
CA ARG A 72 5.53 2.92 1.10
C ARG A 72 5.67 1.41 0.91
N ARG A 73 6.59 0.95 0.06
CA ARG A 73 6.86 -0.48 -0.17
C ARG A 73 7.42 -1.18 1.06
N VAL A 74 8.33 -0.51 1.78
CA VAL A 74 8.97 -1.04 3.00
C VAL A 74 8.03 -0.95 4.20
N SER A 75 7.30 0.15 4.36
CA SER A 75 6.24 0.29 5.37
C SER A 75 5.15 -0.76 5.16
N GLY A 76 4.82 -1.08 3.92
CA GLY A 76 3.92 -2.19 3.59
C GLY A 76 4.45 -3.58 3.95
N LYS A 77 5.78 -3.75 4.09
CA LYS A 77 6.38 -5.01 4.60
C LYS A 77 6.36 -5.12 6.14
N SER A 78 6.25 -4.00 6.85
CA SER A 78 6.32 -3.96 8.32
C SER A 78 5.04 -3.53 9.03
N GLN A 79 4.04 -2.99 8.34
CA GLN A 79 2.77 -2.58 8.95
C GLN A 79 1.66 -3.58 8.63
N ASN A 80 1.26 -4.28 9.68
CA ASN A 80 0.01 -5.03 9.83
C ASN A 80 -0.63 -5.50 8.51
N LYS A 81 -0.22 -6.70 8.08
CA LYS A 81 -0.95 -7.49 7.09
C LYS A 81 -2.42 -7.72 7.49
N VAL A 82 -2.82 -7.24 8.67
CA VAL A 82 -4.16 -7.27 9.23
C VAL A 82 -4.56 -5.85 9.63
N LEU A 83 -5.58 -5.32 8.99
CA LEU A 83 -6.24 -4.06 9.38
C LEU A 83 -7.35 -4.38 10.37
N VAL A 84 -7.47 -3.59 11.44
CA VAL A 84 -8.49 -3.81 12.49
C VAL A 84 -9.38 -2.59 12.64
N PHE A 85 -10.70 -2.82 12.68
CA PHE A 85 -11.70 -1.80 12.93
C PHE A 85 -12.97 -2.42 13.56
N GLY A 86 -13.42 -1.91 14.70
CA GLY A 86 -14.67 -2.35 15.34
C GLY A 86 -14.70 -3.87 15.67
N GLY A 87 -13.56 -4.46 16.05
CA GLY A 87 -13.46 -5.90 16.31
C GLY A 87 -13.40 -6.79 15.06
N ILE A 88 -13.28 -6.19 13.88
CA ILE A 88 -13.19 -6.87 12.60
C ILE A 88 -11.74 -6.80 12.12
N GLU A 89 -11.20 -7.93 11.67
CA GLU A 89 -9.84 -8.07 11.17
C GLU A 89 -9.88 -8.36 9.66
N LEU A 90 -9.25 -7.49 8.86
CA LEU A 90 -9.04 -7.67 7.42
C LEU A 90 -7.59 -8.09 7.17
N ASN A 91 -7.38 -9.33 6.76
CA ASN A 91 -6.07 -9.85 6.43
C ASN A 91 -5.77 -9.61 4.94
N LEU A 92 -4.82 -8.69 4.67
CA LEU A 92 -4.45 -8.29 3.31
C LEU A 92 -3.60 -9.33 2.56
N LEU A 93 -3.07 -10.35 3.26
CA LEU A 93 -2.24 -11.40 2.64
C LEU A 93 -3.05 -12.48 1.97
N ASN A 94 -4.03 -12.99 2.71
CA ASN A 94 -4.87 -14.08 2.27
C ASN A 94 -6.24 -13.61 1.72
N GLY A 95 -6.52 -12.29 1.79
CA GLY A 95 -7.77 -11.74 1.30
C GLY A 95 -8.98 -12.13 2.13
N THR A 96 -8.83 -12.31 3.44
CA THR A 96 -9.93 -12.71 4.33
C THR A 96 -10.34 -11.60 5.27
N VAL A 97 -11.62 -11.58 5.63
CA VAL A 97 -12.15 -10.75 6.72
C VAL A 97 -12.70 -11.65 7.81
N ARG A 98 -12.34 -11.34 9.06
CA ARG A 98 -12.70 -12.12 10.25
C ARG A 98 -13.39 -11.24 11.28
N CYS A 99 -14.41 -11.81 11.91
CA CYS A 99 -15.04 -11.26 13.11
C CYS A 99 -15.23 -12.41 14.12
N GLU A 100 -14.62 -12.28 15.31
CA GLU A 100 -14.60 -13.34 16.33
C GLU A 100 -14.04 -14.66 15.78
N LYS A 101 -14.89 -15.71 15.69
CA LYS A 101 -14.53 -17.05 15.20
C LYS A 101 -14.92 -17.32 13.75
N LYS A 102 -15.57 -16.37 13.09
CA LYS A 102 -16.04 -16.51 11.71
C LYS A 102 -15.13 -15.74 10.76
N GLU A 103 -14.84 -16.35 9.63
CA GLU A 103 -14.00 -15.80 8.57
C GLU A 103 -14.63 -16.04 7.21
N VAL A 104 -14.44 -15.11 6.27
CA VAL A 104 -14.90 -15.24 4.89
C VAL A 104 -13.85 -14.66 3.94
N GLU A 105 -13.70 -15.28 2.78
CA GLU A 105 -12.79 -14.83 1.72
C GLU A 105 -13.43 -13.69 0.91
N LEU A 106 -12.59 -12.73 0.53
CA LEU A 106 -12.93 -11.61 -0.34
C LEU A 106 -12.30 -11.80 -1.71
N SER A 107 -12.99 -11.40 -2.76
CA SER A 107 -12.37 -11.23 -4.08
C SER A 107 -11.36 -10.07 -4.03
N LYS A 108 -10.46 -9.99 -5.03
CA LYS A 108 -9.46 -8.92 -5.13
C LYS A 108 -10.10 -7.52 -5.04
N ASN A 109 -11.19 -7.29 -5.76
CA ASN A 109 -11.89 -6.00 -5.76
C ASN A 109 -12.56 -5.70 -4.41
N GLU A 110 -13.22 -6.69 -3.81
CA GLU A 110 -13.85 -6.55 -2.49
C GLU A 110 -12.81 -6.26 -1.40
N MET A 111 -11.64 -6.92 -1.45
CA MET A 111 -10.54 -6.68 -0.54
C MET A 111 -9.99 -5.25 -0.69
N HIS A 112 -9.78 -4.78 -1.93
CA HIS A 112 -9.31 -3.42 -2.18
C HIS A 112 -10.29 -2.37 -1.66
N ILE A 113 -11.59 -2.53 -1.95
CA ILE A 113 -12.64 -1.64 -1.44
C ILE A 113 -12.64 -1.61 0.09
N LEU A 114 -12.66 -2.78 0.72
CA LEU A 114 -12.74 -2.87 2.17
C LEU A 114 -11.46 -2.33 2.84
N SER A 115 -10.28 -2.58 2.27
CA SER A 115 -9.02 -2.03 2.78
C SER A 115 -8.98 -0.50 2.71
N TYR A 116 -9.51 0.08 1.63
CA TYR A 116 -9.61 1.54 1.48
C TYR A 116 -10.51 2.14 2.57
N PHE A 117 -11.65 1.52 2.86
CA PHE A 117 -12.51 1.92 3.98
C PHE A 117 -11.81 1.83 5.34
N PHE A 118 -11.02 0.78 5.57
CA PHE A 118 -10.27 0.61 6.82
C PHE A 118 -9.14 1.64 7.00
N MET A 119 -8.62 2.19 5.90
CA MET A 119 -7.63 3.28 5.93
C MET A 119 -8.27 4.64 6.18
N HIS A 120 -9.54 4.83 5.77
CA HIS A 120 -10.32 6.07 5.89
C HIS A 120 -11.48 5.90 6.87
N LYS A 121 -11.14 5.49 8.11
CA LYS A 121 -12.11 5.22 9.18
C LYS A 121 -12.93 6.48 9.49
N ASP A 122 -14.23 6.29 9.63
CA ASP A 122 -15.21 7.33 9.98
C ASP A 122 -15.33 8.49 8.97
N GLU A 123 -14.60 8.46 7.87
CA GLU A 123 -14.74 9.43 6.77
C GLU A 123 -15.85 9.02 5.81
N ILE A 124 -16.52 10.02 5.23
CA ILE A 124 -17.43 9.79 4.09
C ILE A 124 -16.58 9.80 2.82
N ILE A 125 -16.52 8.66 2.14
CA ILE A 125 -15.77 8.50 0.91
C ILE A 125 -16.72 8.62 -0.27
N SER A 126 -16.43 9.55 -1.18
CA SER A 126 -17.26 9.74 -2.37
C SER A 126 -17.17 8.53 -3.31
N ARG A 127 -18.19 8.35 -4.16
CA ARG A 127 -18.17 7.29 -5.18
C ARG A 127 -17.02 7.51 -6.18
N GLU A 128 -16.75 8.76 -6.52
CA GLU A 128 -15.67 9.16 -7.42
C GLU A 128 -14.30 8.82 -6.83
N ASP A 129 -14.08 9.11 -5.53
CA ASP A 129 -12.82 8.75 -4.85
C ASP A 129 -12.62 7.23 -4.81
N LEU A 130 -13.66 6.45 -4.54
CA LEU A 130 -13.59 5.00 -4.59
C LEU A 130 -13.25 4.50 -6.00
N MET A 131 -13.85 5.06 -7.04
CA MET A 131 -13.56 4.68 -8.42
C MET A 131 -12.14 5.08 -8.83
N ASN A 132 -11.67 6.27 -8.48
CA ASN A 132 -10.35 6.77 -8.86
C ASN A 132 -9.19 6.08 -8.13
N ASN A 133 -9.39 5.66 -6.88
CA ASN A 133 -8.32 5.11 -6.04
C ASN A 133 -8.28 3.59 -5.99
N LEU A 134 -9.32 2.89 -6.45
CA LEU A 134 -9.42 1.44 -6.32
C LEU A 134 -9.03 0.68 -7.59
N TRP A 135 -8.96 1.35 -8.71
CA TRP A 135 -8.67 0.70 -9.98
C TRP A 135 -7.46 1.33 -10.66
N ASP A 136 -6.33 0.62 -10.61
CA ASP A 136 -5.19 0.87 -11.50
C ASP A 136 -5.64 0.75 -12.96
N ASN A 137 -5.35 1.73 -13.73
CA ASN A 137 -5.42 2.04 -15.16
C ASN A 137 -5.93 1.01 -16.21
N GLU A 138 -6.32 -0.20 -15.88
CA GLU A 138 -6.63 -1.25 -16.86
C GLU A 138 -8.10 -1.68 -16.96
N SER A 139 -9.01 -1.18 -16.13
CA SER A 139 -10.42 -1.54 -16.22
C SER A 139 -11.31 -0.36 -15.92
N PHE A 140 -12.05 0.09 -16.90
CA PHE A 140 -13.14 1.07 -16.74
C PHE A 140 -14.21 0.45 -15.82
N VAL A 141 -14.23 0.87 -14.56
CA VAL A 141 -15.26 0.40 -13.62
C VAL A 141 -16.35 1.45 -13.56
N ASP A 142 -17.54 1.06 -13.97
CA ASP A 142 -18.72 1.88 -13.88
C ASP A 142 -19.31 1.88 -12.46
N ASP A 143 -20.22 2.81 -12.20
CA ASP A 143 -20.91 2.98 -10.92
C ASP A 143 -21.72 1.72 -10.51
N ASN A 144 -22.17 0.93 -11.49
CA ASN A 144 -22.86 -0.32 -11.25
C ASN A 144 -21.93 -1.38 -10.63
N THR A 145 -20.70 -1.48 -11.13
CA THR A 145 -19.70 -2.43 -10.61
C THR A 145 -19.34 -2.10 -9.16
N LEU A 146 -19.16 -0.83 -8.80
CA LEU A 146 -18.93 -0.41 -7.42
C LEU A 146 -20.12 -0.83 -6.53
N SER A 147 -21.35 -0.52 -6.94
CA SER A 147 -22.56 -0.85 -6.17
C SER A 147 -22.73 -2.35 -5.95
N VAL A 148 -22.42 -3.17 -6.95
CA VAL A 148 -22.44 -4.64 -6.86
C VAL A 148 -21.39 -5.15 -5.86
N ASN A 149 -20.17 -4.63 -5.91
CA ASN A 149 -19.11 -5.03 -4.97
C ASN A 149 -19.45 -4.61 -3.53
N ILE A 150 -19.97 -3.40 -3.30
CA ILE A 150 -20.42 -2.96 -1.96
C ILE A 150 -21.52 -3.89 -1.43
N ARG A 151 -22.48 -4.29 -2.26
CA ARG A 151 -23.54 -5.23 -1.86
C ARG A 151 -22.95 -6.61 -1.48
N ARG A 152 -22.01 -7.12 -2.26
CA ARG A 152 -21.33 -8.41 -1.99
C ARG A 152 -20.53 -8.36 -0.69
N ILE A 153 -19.79 -7.28 -0.45
CA ILE A 153 -19.06 -7.09 0.81
C ILE A 153 -20.02 -7.08 1.99
N ARG A 154 -21.13 -6.35 1.92
CA ARG A 154 -22.16 -6.33 3.00
C ARG A 154 -22.68 -7.73 3.29
N GLN A 155 -23.03 -8.50 2.25
CA GLN A 155 -23.51 -9.87 2.42
C GLN A 155 -22.48 -10.75 3.14
N LYS A 156 -21.22 -10.69 2.72
CA LYS A 156 -20.12 -11.45 3.35
C LYS A 156 -19.87 -11.02 4.80
N LEU A 157 -20.00 -9.74 5.10
CA LEU A 157 -19.91 -9.23 6.47
C LEU A 157 -21.07 -9.72 7.33
N GLU A 158 -22.29 -9.75 6.79
CA GLU A 158 -23.48 -10.32 7.47
C GLU A 158 -23.30 -11.82 7.76
N ASP A 159 -22.71 -12.60 6.85
CA ASP A 159 -22.44 -14.03 7.03
C ASP A 159 -21.52 -14.31 8.23
N ILE A 160 -20.61 -13.37 8.55
CA ILE A 160 -19.75 -13.44 9.74
C ILE A 160 -20.31 -12.69 10.95
N GLY A 161 -21.58 -12.22 10.87
CA GLY A 161 -22.28 -11.57 11.97
C GLY A 161 -22.04 -10.07 12.11
N VAL A 162 -21.51 -9.43 11.07
CA VAL A 162 -21.24 -7.98 11.04
C VAL A 162 -22.33 -7.28 10.23
N GLN A 163 -23.18 -6.48 10.87
CA GLN A 163 -24.24 -5.71 10.23
C GLN A 163 -23.89 -4.23 10.19
N ASP A 164 -24.37 -3.53 9.16
CA ASP A 164 -24.34 -2.06 9.00
C ASP A 164 -22.95 -1.40 9.11
N LEU A 165 -21.85 -2.18 8.88
CA LEU A 165 -20.49 -1.65 8.89
C LEU A 165 -20.28 -0.60 7.80
N ILE A 166 -20.79 -0.83 6.59
CA ILE A 166 -20.69 0.09 5.45
C ILE A 166 -22.05 0.78 5.26
N GLN A 167 -22.12 2.05 5.61
CA GLN A 167 -23.32 2.87 5.47
C GLN A 167 -23.32 3.64 4.15
N THR A 168 -24.51 3.76 3.52
CA THR A 168 -24.70 4.64 2.37
C THR A 168 -25.10 6.03 2.85
N LYS A 169 -24.35 7.05 2.47
CA LYS A 169 -24.70 8.47 2.68
C LYS A 169 -25.26 9.01 1.37
N ARG A 170 -26.59 9.18 1.32
CA ARG A 170 -27.30 9.61 0.09
C ARG A 170 -26.66 10.86 -0.52
N GLY A 171 -26.32 10.82 -1.80
CA GLY A 171 -25.73 11.93 -2.53
C GLY A 171 -24.25 12.23 -2.19
N MET A 172 -23.66 11.53 -1.21
CA MET A 172 -22.29 11.79 -0.75
C MET A 172 -21.34 10.60 -0.99
N GLY A 173 -21.83 9.35 -0.85
CA GLY A 173 -21.00 8.16 -1.00
C GLY A 173 -21.24 7.11 0.09
N TYR A 174 -20.15 6.57 0.64
CA TYR A 174 -20.19 5.52 1.65
C TYR A 174 -19.31 5.88 2.85
N GLN A 175 -19.61 5.30 4.00
CA GLN A 175 -18.87 5.50 5.23
C GLN A 175 -18.72 4.17 5.98
N LEU A 176 -17.52 3.88 6.48
CA LEU A 176 -17.30 2.81 7.43
C LEU A 176 -17.66 3.32 8.83
N LYS A 177 -18.56 2.63 9.54
CA LYS A 177 -18.96 2.99 10.90
C LYS A 177 -18.74 1.82 11.85
N ALA A 178 -18.04 2.05 12.96
CA ALA A 178 -17.90 1.04 14.00
C ALA A 178 -19.26 0.65 14.60
N ARG A 179 -19.37 -0.59 15.08
CA ARG A 179 -20.54 -1.04 15.85
C ARG A 179 -20.65 -0.20 17.13
N GLU A 180 -21.81 0.34 17.41
CA GLU A 180 -22.12 0.88 18.74
C GLU A 180 -22.18 -0.31 19.71
N GLY A 181 -21.19 -0.44 20.60
CA GLY A 181 -21.24 -1.44 21.67
C GLY A 181 -20.00 -2.34 21.84
N THR A 182 -18.86 -2.04 21.24
CA THR A 182 -17.61 -2.75 21.56
C THR A 182 -16.63 -1.78 22.22
N VAL A 183 -16.72 -1.68 23.54
CA VAL A 183 -15.68 -1.13 24.43
C VAL A 183 -14.81 -2.28 24.87
#